data_9fd7b293f06171badebf2a7d9d63aa6c
#
_entry.id   9fd7b293f06171badebf2a7d9d63aa6c
#
_cell.length_a   1.000
_cell.length_b   1.000
_cell.length_c   1.000
_cell.angle_alpha   90.00
_cell.angle_beta   90.00
_cell.angle_gamma   90.00
#
_symmetry.space_group_name_H-M   'P 1'
#
loop_
_entity.id
_entity.type
_entity.pdbx_description
1 polymer ?
#
loop_
_entity_poly.entity_id
_entity_poly.type
_entity_poly.pdbx_seq_one_letter_code
_entity_poly.pdbx_strand_id
1 'polypeptide(L)'
;MLLNQFRETAQLRCWALLAVAVMGNHFHAVVAAADDVPGVRILGDLKGYGSRALNGQWPKPVGRGWWTRSGSARPLRDLAAVEQAIEYVLRQEFPLVTWRGPSIEMD
;
A
#
# COMPACT_ATOMS: atom_id res chain seq x y z
N MET A 1 -10.63 -3.44 -7.55
CA MET A 1 -10.35 -2.15 -8.19
C MET A 1 -9.17 -1.42 -7.56
N LEU A 2 -9.27 -1.02 -6.30
CA LEU A 2 -8.17 -0.30 -5.64
C LEU A 2 -6.91 -1.15 -5.50
N LEU A 3 -7.05 -2.44 -5.13
CA LEU A 3 -5.93 -3.35 -5.07
C LEU A 3 -5.22 -3.46 -6.42
N ASN A 4 -5.99 -3.57 -7.51
CA ASN A 4 -5.41 -3.60 -8.85
C ASN A 4 -4.66 -2.31 -9.16
N GLN A 5 -5.19 -1.16 -8.74
CA GLN A 5 -4.49 0.11 -8.93
C GLN A 5 -3.18 0.16 -8.15
N PHE A 6 -3.14 -0.35 -6.92
CA PHE A 6 -1.89 -0.43 -6.16
C PHE A 6 -0.87 -1.33 -6.87
N ARG A 7 -1.33 -2.45 -7.40
CA ARG A 7 -0.45 -3.36 -8.15
C ARG A 7 0.08 -2.71 -9.43
N GLU A 8 -0.76 -1.98 -10.15
CA GLU A 8 -0.33 -1.25 -11.35
C GLU A 8 0.68 -0.16 -11.01
N THR A 9 0.44 0.61 -9.94
CA THR A 9 1.36 1.65 -9.50
C THR A 9 2.72 1.04 -9.14
N ALA A 10 2.74 -0.03 -8.38
CA ALA A 10 3.96 -0.72 -8.01
C ALA A 10 4.72 -1.20 -9.26
N GLN A 11 4.01 -1.80 -10.21
CA GLN A 11 4.61 -2.26 -11.45
C GLN A 11 5.20 -1.10 -12.26
N LEU A 12 4.47 0.00 -12.38
CA LEU A 12 4.92 1.18 -13.09
C LEU A 12 6.19 1.77 -12.48
N ARG A 13 6.29 1.77 -11.16
CA ARG A 13 7.43 2.30 -10.43
C ARG A 13 8.54 1.29 -10.19
N CYS A 14 8.38 0.05 -10.65
CA CYS A 14 9.32 -1.04 -10.42
C CYS A 14 9.48 -1.37 -8.92
N TRP A 15 8.41 -1.24 -8.17
CA TRP A 15 8.34 -1.68 -6.78
C TRP A 15 7.73 -3.07 -6.69
N ALA A 16 8.09 -3.83 -5.66
CA ALA A 16 7.44 -5.10 -5.35
C ALA A 16 6.42 -4.87 -4.24
N LEU A 17 5.15 -5.11 -4.52
CA LEU A 17 4.09 -5.04 -3.52
C LEU A 17 4.02 -6.39 -2.82
N LEU A 18 4.29 -6.42 -1.53
CA LEU A 18 4.43 -7.68 -0.77
C LEU A 18 3.18 -8.03 0.02
N ALA A 19 2.47 -7.05 0.53
CA ALA A 19 1.21 -7.26 1.23
C ALA A 19 0.40 -5.98 1.22
N VAL A 20 -0.92 -6.09 1.19
CA VAL A 20 -1.85 -4.97 1.26
C VAL A 20 -3.07 -5.37 2.07
N ALA A 21 -3.54 -4.47 2.92
CA ALA A 21 -4.87 -4.54 3.51
C ALA A 21 -5.56 -3.20 3.26
N VAL A 22 -6.69 -3.23 2.56
CA VAL A 22 -7.49 -2.02 2.29
C VAL A 22 -8.60 -1.97 3.31
N MET A 23 -8.65 -0.88 4.05
CA MET A 23 -9.65 -0.62 5.09
C MET A 23 -10.67 0.40 4.56
N GLY A 24 -11.60 0.81 5.40
CA GLY A 24 -12.66 1.74 4.99
C GLY A 24 -12.14 3.10 4.52
N ASN A 25 -11.14 3.67 5.18
CA ASN A 25 -10.61 5.00 4.88
C ASN A 25 -9.08 5.08 4.89
N HIS A 26 -8.42 3.94 4.92
CA HIS A 26 -6.97 3.86 4.90
C HIS A 26 -6.53 2.49 4.39
N PHE A 27 -5.24 2.32 4.22
CA PHE A 27 -4.67 1.03 3.86
C PHE A 27 -3.33 0.82 4.57
N HIS A 28 -2.93 -0.43 4.64
CA HIS A 28 -1.59 -0.85 5.06
C HIS A 28 -0.94 -1.58 3.90
N ALA A 29 0.32 -1.31 3.65
CA ALA A 29 1.06 -1.98 2.59
C ALA A 29 2.50 -2.21 2.99
N VAL A 30 3.07 -3.30 2.50
CA VAL A 30 4.50 -3.58 2.57
C VAL A 30 5.03 -3.58 1.14
N VAL A 31 6.01 -2.72 0.89
CA VAL A 31 6.55 -2.48 -0.45
C VAL A 31 8.06 -2.60 -0.42
N ALA A 32 8.62 -3.32 -1.38
CA ALA A 32 10.05 -3.33 -1.63
C ALA A 32 10.35 -2.39 -2.80
N ALA A 33 11.26 -1.45 -2.57
CA ALA A 33 11.68 -0.46 -3.55
C ALA A 33 13.19 -0.25 -3.45
N ALA A 34 13.76 0.45 -4.43
CA ALA A 34 15.17 0.80 -4.37
C ALA A 34 15.45 1.68 -3.14
N ASP A 35 16.67 1.58 -2.59
CA ASP A 35 17.04 2.25 -1.34
C ASP A 35 16.93 3.78 -1.41
N ASP A 36 17.03 4.35 -2.61
CA ASP A 36 16.96 5.79 -2.83
C ASP A 36 15.53 6.33 -2.91
N VAL A 37 14.51 5.48 -2.82
CA VAL A 37 13.11 5.90 -2.88
C VAL A 37 12.60 6.20 -1.46
N PRO A 38 12.25 7.46 -1.15
CA PRO A 38 11.73 7.78 0.18
C PRO A 38 10.38 7.12 0.43
N GLY A 39 10.17 6.63 1.65
CA GLY A 39 8.89 6.00 2.03
C GLY A 39 7.69 6.92 1.86
N VAL A 40 7.85 8.23 2.13
CA VAL A 40 6.78 9.22 1.94
C VAL A 40 6.36 9.33 0.49
N ARG A 41 7.28 9.13 -0.46
CA ARG A 41 6.96 9.13 -1.88
C ARG A 41 6.15 7.91 -2.26
N ILE A 42 6.51 6.73 -1.74
CA ILE A 42 5.77 5.50 -1.97
C ILE A 42 4.32 5.68 -1.49
N LEU A 43 4.15 6.15 -0.28
CA LEU A 43 2.84 6.39 0.30
C LEU A 43 2.04 7.42 -0.52
N GLY A 44 2.68 8.51 -0.91
CA GLY A 44 2.05 9.56 -1.71
C GLY A 44 1.58 9.05 -3.07
N ASP A 45 2.39 8.25 -3.75
CA ASP A 45 2.02 7.69 -5.05
C ASP A 45 0.87 6.69 -4.91
N LEU A 46 0.90 5.80 -3.93
CA LEU A 46 -0.20 4.86 -3.71
C LEU A 46 -1.51 5.60 -3.42
N LYS A 47 -1.49 6.60 -2.55
CA LYS A 47 -2.67 7.40 -2.25
C LYS A 47 -3.15 8.19 -3.46
N GLY A 48 -2.25 8.81 -4.20
CA GLY A 48 -2.59 9.65 -5.34
C GLY A 48 -3.22 8.87 -6.48
N TYR A 49 -2.58 7.80 -6.91
CA TYR A 49 -3.11 6.95 -7.97
C TYR A 49 -4.38 6.23 -7.53
N GLY A 50 -4.43 5.78 -6.26
CA GLY A 50 -5.63 5.18 -5.70
C GLY A 50 -6.82 6.13 -5.69
N SER A 51 -6.61 7.38 -5.29
CA SER A 51 -7.66 8.40 -5.30
C SER A 51 -8.20 8.66 -6.70
N ARG A 52 -7.33 8.73 -7.71
CA ARG A 52 -7.75 8.90 -9.11
C ARG A 52 -8.62 7.74 -9.57
N ALA A 53 -8.25 6.51 -9.24
CA ALA A 53 -9.03 5.33 -9.59
C ALA A 53 -10.41 5.38 -8.92
N LEU A 54 -10.47 5.76 -7.65
CA LEU A 54 -11.74 5.87 -6.92
C LEU A 54 -12.60 7.00 -7.48
N ASN A 55 -12.01 8.13 -7.81
CA ASN A 55 -12.74 9.25 -8.43
C ASN A 55 -13.35 8.89 -9.80
N GLY A 56 -12.75 7.95 -10.50
CA GLY A 56 -13.29 7.45 -11.76
C GLY A 56 -14.50 6.56 -11.62
N GLN A 57 -14.77 6.02 -10.44
CA GLN A 57 -15.87 5.07 -10.18
C GLN A 57 -16.97 5.66 -9.30
N TRP A 58 -16.62 6.51 -8.35
CA TRP A 58 -17.56 7.04 -7.37
C TRP A 58 -17.36 8.54 -7.15
N PRO A 59 -18.41 9.26 -6.70
CA PRO A 59 -18.25 10.66 -6.32
C PRO A 59 -17.25 10.82 -5.18
N LYS A 60 -16.45 11.87 -5.24
CA LYS A 60 -15.52 12.18 -4.17
C LYS A 60 -16.27 12.48 -2.87
N PRO A 61 -15.81 11.96 -1.71
CA PRO A 61 -16.46 12.24 -0.44
C PRO A 61 -16.52 13.73 -0.14
N VAL A 62 -17.66 14.18 0.39
CA VAL A 62 -17.87 15.59 0.69
C VAL A 62 -17.00 16.00 1.88
N GLY A 63 -16.26 17.09 1.72
CA GLY A 63 -15.50 17.70 2.81
C GLY A 63 -14.17 17.02 3.16
N ARG A 64 -13.82 15.91 2.48
CA ARG A 64 -12.55 15.21 2.75
C ARG A 64 -12.19 14.30 1.57
N GLY A 65 -10.94 13.86 1.54
CA GLY A 65 -10.49 12.89 0.55
C GLY A 65 -10.87 11.45 0.92
N TRP A 66 -10.43 10.51 0.10
CA TRP A 66 -10.67 9.08 0.31
C TRP A 66 -9.91 8.51 1.51
N TRP A 67 -8.80 9.15 1.90
CA TRP A 67 -7.87 8.64 2.91
C TRP A 67 -7.84 9.53 4.14
N THR A 68 -7.45 8.95 5.27
CA THR A 68 -7.13 9.75 6.45
C THR A 68 -5.98 10.69 6.12
N ARG A 69 -5.94 11.85 6.76
CA ARG A 69 -4.91 12.86 6.52
C ARG A 69 -3.51 12.39 6.82
N SER A 70 -3.38 11.62 7.88
CA SER A 70 -2.08 11.18 8.33
C SER A 70 -1.76 9.81 7.76
N GLY A 71 -0.50 9.54 7.63
CA GLY A 71 0.02 8.25 7.27
C GLY A 71 1.48 8.22 7.64
N SER A 72 2.02 7.04 7.85
CA SER A 72 3.43 6.89 8.15
C SER A 72 4.05 5.85 7.26
N ALA A 73 5.28 6.09 6.87
CA ALA A 73 6.09 5.13 6.14
C ALA A 73 7.31 4.81 7.00
N ARG A 74 7.52 3.53 7.30
CA ARG A 74 8.63 3.09 8.12
C ARG A 74 9.52 2.15 7.31
N PRO A 75 10.82 2.43 7.22
CA PRO A 75 11.74 1.52 6.55
C PRO A 75 11.90 0.22 7.34
N LEU A 76 11.99 -0.89 6.64
CA LEU A 76 12.21 -2.22 7.21
C LEU A 76 13.61 -2.66 6.79
N ARG A 77 14.45 -2.96 7.77
CA ARG A 77 15.89 -3.10 7.51
C ARG A 77 16.36 -4.53 7.30
N ASP A 78 15.56 -5.52 7.65
CA ASP A 78 15.94 -6.91 7.48
C ASP A 78 14.72 -7.78 7.14
N LEU A 79 14.99 -9.01 6.73
CA LEU A 79 13.95 -9.94 6.31
C LEU A 79 12.96 -10.25 7.44
N ALA A 80 13.44 -10.37 8.68
CA ALA A 80 12.55 -10.66 9.81
C ALA A 80 11.55 -9.50 10.01
N ALA A 81 12.01 -8.25 9.92
CA ALA A 81 11.13 -7.09 10.03
C ALA A 81 10.11 -7.06 8.90
N VAL A 82 10.51 -7.41 7.67
CA VAL A 82 9.61 -7.49 6.52
C VAL A 82 8.55 -8.55 6.75
N GLU A 83 8.92 -9.73 7.19
CA GLU A 83 7.98 -10.82 7.44
C GLU A 83 6.99 -10.47 8.55
N GLN A 84 7.44 -9.82 9.62
CA GLN A 84 6.56 -9.35 10.69
C GLN A 84 5.58 -8.31 10.19
N ALA A 85 6.04 -7.39 9.34
CA ALA A 85 5.19 -6.36 8.76
C ALA A 85 4.12 -6.97 7.84
N ILE A 86 4.49 -7.97 7.04
CA ILE A 86 3.53 -8.68 6.19
C ILE A 86 2.45 -9.34 7.04
N GLU A 87 2.84 -10.05 8.10
CA GLU A 87 1.87 -10.66 9.00
C GLU A 87 0.97 -9.62 9.67
N TYR A 88 1.54 -8.51 10.11
CA TYR A 88 0.74 -7.43 10.70
C TYR A 88 -0.31 -6.92 9.72
N VAL A 89 0.07 -6.69 8.47
CA VAL A 89 -0.85 -6.22 7.43
C VAL A 89 -1.96 -7.24 7.18
N LEU A 90 -1.62 -8.53 7.09
CA LEU A 90 -2.59 -9.58 6.78
C LEU A 90 -3.54 -9.88 7.96
N ARG A 91 -3.19 -9.47 9.18
CA ARG A 91 -3.99 -9.72 10.39
C ARG A 91 -4.86 -8.52 10.80
N GLN A 92 -4.97 -7.49 9.97
CA GLN A 92 -5.83 -6.36 10.29
C GLN A 92 -7.27 -6.79 10.45
N GLU A 93 -7.97 -6.25 11.45
CA GLU A 93 -9.38 -6.54 11.67
C GLU A 93 -10.27 -5.76 10.71
N PHE A 94 -11.30 -6.42 10.20
CA PHE A 94 -12.32 -5.83 9.32
C PHE A 94 -11.76 -5.19 8.04
N PRO A 95 -10.85 -5.86 7.31
CA PRO A 95 -10.39 -5.32 6.04
C PRO A 95 -11.47 -5.48 4.97
N LEU A 96 -11.51 -4.54 4.00
CA LEU A 96 -12.33 -4.71 2.81
C LEU A 96 -11.71 -5.73 1.87
N VAL A 97 -10.38 -5.74 1.78
CA VAL A 97 -9.64 -6.74 1.01
C VAL A 97 -8.22 -6.86 1.58
N THR A 98 -7.68 -8.07 1.53
CA THR A 98 -6.28 -8.33 1.82
C THR A 98 -5.65 -9.05 0.65
N TRP A 99 -4.35 -8.85 0.46
CA TRP A 99 -3.60 -9.49 -0.61
C TRP A 99 -2.16 -9.70 -0.16
N ARG A 100 -1.62 -10.85 -0.50
CA ARG A 100 -0.21 -11.16 -0.27
C ARG A 100 0.49 -11.37 -1.61
N GLY A 101 1.58 -10.65 -1.81
CA GLY A 101 2.42 -10.80 -2.98
C GLY A 101 3.35 -12.01 -2.90
N PRO A 102 4.22 -12.17 -3.90
CA PRO A 102 5.20 -13.26 -3.89
C PRO A 102 6.17 -13.10 -2.73
N SER A 103 6.65 -14.24 -2.20
CA SER A 103 7.67 -14.25 -1.16
C SER A 103 8.97 -13.67 -1.70
N ILE A 104 9.69 -12.93 -0.85
CA ILE A 104 11.04 -12.52 -1.18
C ILE A 104 11.94 -13.73 -1.02
N GLU A 105 12.54 -14.18 -2.13
CA GLU A 105 13.60 -15.17 -2.07
C GLU A 105 14.93 -14.44 -1.98
N MET A 106 15.65 -14.73 -0.91
CA MET A 106 17.02 -14.23 -0.74
C MET A 106 17.97 -15.35 -1.11
N ASP A 107 18.57 -15.23 -2.24
CA ASP A 107 19.65 -16.14 -2.64
C ASP A 107 20.95 -15.82 -1.92
#